data_d1c66c032bbc807d0e2657bf75f65c47
#
_entry.id   d1c66c032bbc807d0e2657bf75f65c47
#
_cell.length_a   1.000
_cell.length_b   1.000
_cell.length_c   1.000
_cell.angle_alpha   90.00
_cell.angle_beta   90.00
_cell.angle_gamma   90.00
#
_symmetry.space_group_name_H-M   'P 1'
#
loop_
_entity.id
_entity.type
_entity.pdbx_description
1 polymer ?
#
loop_
_entity_poly.entity_id
_entity_poly.type
_entity_poly.pdbx_seq_one_letter_code
_entity_poly.pdbx_strand_id
1 'polypeptide(L)'
;MKLWGGRFTKETNELVNHFNASLPFDCRFYAQDIRGSIAHVTMLAKSGILTNDERDQIISGLTGILSDINNGTLTFDDGSEDIHSFVEAHLIERIGEAGKKLHTGRSRNDQVALDMKLYTRDEIDETDGLLKTLLEELLTIMKANLDTFMPGFTHLQKAQPITLAHHFGAYFEMFRRDRSRLAD
;
A
#
# COMPACT_ATOMS: atom_id res chain seq x y z
N MET A 1 2.46 -18.55 13.19
CA MET A 1 1.80 -19.89 13.00
C MET A 1 1.83 -20.25 11.53
N LYS A 2 2.30 -21.46 11.13
CA LYS A 2 2.23 -21.89 9.74
C LYS A 2 0.83 -22.43 9.44
N LEU A 3 0.12 -21.84 8.48
CA LEU A 3 -1.22 -22.26 8.07
C LEU A 3 -1.21 -23.47 7.10
N TRP A 4 -0.02 -23.89 6.66
CA TRP A 4 0.21 -25.03 5.77
C TRP A 4 1.32 -25.93 6.32
N GLY A 5 1.24 -27.23 6.13
CA GLY A 5 2.23 -28.16 6.62
C GLY A 5 1.94 -29.60 6.14
N GLY A 6 0.68 -29.94 6.04
CA GLY A 6 0.21 -31.21 5.45
C GLY A 6 0.98 -32.43 5.95
N ARG A 7 1.70 -33.08 5.04
CA ARG A 7 2.46 -34.32 5.28
C ARG A 7 3.88 -34.10 5.84
N PHE A 8 4.34 -32.84 5.93
CA PHE A 8 5.70 -32.57 6.40
C PHE A 8 5.78 -32.68 7.92
N THR A 9 6.66 -33.55 8.39
CA THR A 9 6.92 -33.79 9.83
C THR A 9 8.19 -33.12 10.32
N LYS A 10 9.05 -32.64 9.40
CA LYS A 10 10.30 -31.95 9.72
C LYS A 10 10.05 -30.44 9.71
N GLU A 11 10.70 -29.75 10.64
CA GLU A 11 10.76 -28.30 10.61
C GLU A 11 11.47 -27.81 9.35
N THR A 12 10.95 -26.74 8.75
CA THR A 12 11.57 -26.10 7.60
C THR A 12 12.86 -25.42 8.04
N ASN A 13 13.92 -25.54 7.23
CA ASN A 13 15.19 -24.86 7.49
C ASN A 13 14.97 -23.33 7.58
N GLU A 14 15.58 -22.69 8.58
CA GLU A 14 15.46 -21.25 8.82
C GLU A 14 15.81 -20.41 7.59
N LEU A 15 16.85 -20.79 6.84
CA LEU A 15 17.27 -20.13 5.59
C LEU A 15 16.15 -20.17 4.53
N VAL A 16 15.44 -21.31 4.42
CA VAL A 16 14.31 -21.45 3.48
C VAL A 16 13.13 -20.60 3.92
N ASN A 17 12.83 -20.56 5.21
CA ASN A 17 11.79 -19.70 5.74
C ASN A 17 12.09 -18.22 5.45
N HIS A 18 13.32 -17.77 5.72
CA HIS A 18 13.75 -16.40 5.46
C HIS A 18 13.73 -16.06 3.95
N PHE A 19 14.14 -17.02 3.09
CA PHE A 19 14.12 -16.81 1.64
C PHE A 19 12.71 -16.66 1.08
N ASN A 20 11.73 -17.39 1.64
CA ASN A 20 10.35 -17.35 1.19
C ASN A 20 9.51 -16.24 1.87
N ALA A 21 9.96 -15.69 2.99
CA ALA A 21 9.21 -14.68 3.73
C ALA A 21 9.15 -13.36 2.96
N SER A 22 7.95 -12.82 2.78
CA SER A 22 7.67 -11.51 2.17
C SER A 22 7.20 -10.47 3.18
N LEU A 23 6.86 -10.85 4.40
CA LEU A 23 6.34 -9.95 5.44
C LEU A 23 7.16 -8.66 5.63
N PRO A 24 8.51 -8.67 5.58
CA PRO A 24 9.30 -7.44 5.78
C PRO A 24 9.02 -6.32 4.77
N PHE A 25 8.43 -6.64 3.61
CA PHE A 25 8.11 -5.65 2.58
C PHE A 25 6.61 -5.62 2.22
N ASP A 26 5.88 -6.73 2.31
CA ASP A 26 4.45 -6.76 2.00
C ASP A 26 3.57 -6.25 3.15
N CYS A 27 4.12 -6.14 4.36
CA CYS A 27 3.44 -5.47 5.46
C CYS A 27 2.98 -4.04 5.12
N ARG A 28 3.54 -3.40 4.10
CA ARG A 28 3.15 -2.04 3.66
C ARG A 28 1.71 -1.94 3.21
N PHE A 29 1.14 -3.02 2.67
CA PHE A 29 -0.24 -3.01 2.18
C PHE A 29 -1.23 -3.75 3.09
N TYR A 30 -0.93 -3.84 4.40
CA TYR A 30 -1.83 -4.44 5.39
C TYR A 30 -3.25 -3.87 5.36
N ALA A 31 -3.38 -2.55 5.15
CA ALA A 31 -4.67 -1.88 5.10
C ALA A 31 -5.48 -2.29 3.85
N GLN A 32 -4.79 -2.49 2.73
CA GLN A 32 -5.39 -2.93 1.47
C GLN A 32 -5.82 -4.39 1.55
N ASP A 33 -5.00 -5.27 2.15
CA ASP A 33 -5.37 -6.67 2.39
C ASP A 33 -6.63 -6.77 3.26
N ILE A 34 -6.68 -6.03 4.36
CA ILE A 34 -7.87 -5.98 5.25
C ILE A 34 -9.09 -5.43 4.49
N ARG A 35 -8.93 -4.36 3.70
CA ARG A 35 -10.02 -3.78 2.88
C ARG A 35 -10.55 -4.78 1.86
N GLY A 36 -9.66 -5.47 1.14
CA GLY A 36 -9.99 -6.52 0.19
C GLY A 36 -10.69 -7.71 0.86
N SER A 37 -10.23 -8.12 2.03
CA SER A 37 -10.80 -9.20 2.83
C SER A 37 -12.20 -8.88 3.35
N ILE A 38 -12.47 -7.64 3.79
CA ILE A 38 -13.80 -7.16 4.17
C ILE A 38 -14.78 -7.23 2.99
N ALA A 39 -14.34 -6.80 1.80
CA ALA A 39 -15.14 -6.89 0.59
C ALA A 39 -15.44 -8.36 0.22
N HIS A 40 -14.45 -9.24 0.36
CA HIS A 40 -14.57 -10.66 0.07
C HIS A 40 -15.60 -11.35 0.98
N VAL A 41 -15.52 -11.18 2.31
CA VAL A 41 -16.49 -11.79 3.22
C VAL A 41 -17.89 -11.21 3.04
N THR A 42 -18.01 -9.94 2.69
CA THR A 42 -19.31 -9.31 2.37
C THR A 42 -19.95 -10.00 1.15
N MET A 43 -19.15 -10.29 0.13
CA MET A 43 -19.58 -11.04 -1.05
C MET A 43 -19.96 -12.48 -0.69
N LEU A 44 -19.17 -13.19 0.13
CA LEU A 44 -19.47 -14.55 0.56
C LEU A 44 -20.79 -14.65 1.31
N ALA A 45 -21.09 -13.70 2.19
CA ALA A 45 -22.37 -13.64 2.89
C ALA A 45 -23.54 -13.35 1.92
N LYS A 46 -23.36 -12.40 0.99
CA LYS A 46 -24.37 -12.10 -0.04
C LYS A 46 -24.67 -13.30 -0.93
N SER A 47 -23.68 -14.16 -1.17
CA SER A 47 -23.81 -15.40 -1.95
C SER A 47 -24.34 -16.59 -1.13
N GLY A 48 -24.64 -16.43 0.16
CA GLY A 48 -25.15 -17.48 1.04
C GLY A 48 -24.11 -18.51 1.47
N ILE A 49 -22.81 -18.24 1.26
CA ILE A 49 -21.69 -19.12 1.68
C ILE A 49 -21.39 -18.91 3.17
N LEU A 50 -21.46 -17.65 3.64
CA LEU A 50 -21.38 -17.30 5.06
C LEU A 50 -22.73 -16.81 5.57
N THR A 51 -22.95 -16.99 6.86
CA THR A 51 -24.07 -16.32 7.54
C THR A 51 -23.75 -14.84 7.75
N ASN A 52 -24.78 -14.03 8.00
CA ASN A 52 -24.58 -12.60 8.34
C ASN A 52 -23.77 -12.45 9.64
N ASP A 53 -24.01 -13.31 10.63
CA ASP A 53 -23.31 -13.28 11.91
C ASP A 53 -21.80 -13.60 11.75
N GLU A 54 -21.45 -14.58 10.91
CA GLU A 54 -20.05 -14.90 10.59
C GLU A 54 -19.36 -13.75 9.86
N ARG A 55 -20.02 -13.13 8.87
CA ARG A 55 -19.53 -11.93 8.20
C ARG A 55 -19.23 -10.81 9.20
N ASP A 56 -20.17 -10.51 10.09
CA ASP A 56 -20.05 -9.39 11.03
C ASP A 56 -18.93 -9.65 12.07
N GLN A 57 -18.78 -10.90 12.53
CA GLN A 57 -17.67 -11.29 13.37
C GLN A 57 -16.31 -11.12 12.67
N ILE A 58 -16.19 -11.56 11.39
CA ILE A 58 -14.96 -11.44 10.62
C ILE A 58 -14.63 -9.97 10.37
N ILE A 59 -15.61 -9.15 9.95
CA ILE A 59 -15.42 -7.71 9.71
C ILE A 59 -14.98 -7.00 11.00
N SER A 60 -15.61 -7.31 12.12
CA SER A 60 -15.23 -6.74 13.43
C SER A 60 -13.79 -7.13 13.82
N GLY A 61 -13.42 -8.40 13.63
CA GLY A 61 -12.07 -8.90 13.88
C GLY A 61 -11.02 -8.21 13.02
N LEU A 62 -11.27 -8.10 11.70
CA LEU A 62 -10.38 -7.42 10.74
C LEU A 62 -10.23 -5.92 11.06
N THR A 63 -11.33 -5.25 11.41
CA THR A 63 -11.29 -3.83 11.81
C THR A 63 -10.50 -3.62 13.10
N GLY A 64 -10.62 -4.56 14.06
CA GLY A 64 -9.82 -4.56 15.27
C GLY A 64 -8.32 -4.73 14.99
N ILE A 65 -7.94 -5.65 14.08
CA ILE A 65 -6.54 -5.85 13.66
C ILE A 65 -6.00 -4.57 13.02
N LEU A 66 -6.77 -3.96 12.10
CA LEU A 66 -6.38 -2.69 11.46
C LEU A 66 -6.14 -1.58 12.50
N SER A 67 -7.02 -1.47 13.49
CA SER A 67 -6.87 -0.49 14.57
C SER A 67 -5.61 -0.73 15.40
N ASP A 68 -5.31 -1.98 15.73
CA ASP A 68 -4.15 -2.32 16.56
C ASP A 68 -2.82 -2.10 15.81
N ILE A 69 -2.76 -2.38 14.50
CA ILE A 69 -1.60 -2.05 13.68
C ILE A 69 -1.43 -0.53 13.61
N ASN A 70 -2.49 0.23 13.34
CA ASN A 70 -2.44 1.69 13.26
C ASN A 70 -1.98 2.35 14.57
N ASN A 71 -2.35 1.77 15.70
CA ASN A 71 -1.99 2.26 17.05
C ASN A 71 -0.62 1.73 17.54
N GLY A 72 0.04 0.86 16.77
CA GLY A 72 1.31 0.25 17.13
C GLY A 72 1.23 -0.80 18.25
N THR A 73 0.03 -1.27 18.59
CA THR A 73 -0.18 -2.35 19.59
C THR A 73 0.02 -3.74 19.00
N LEU A 74 -0.06 -3.86 17.67
CA LEU A 74 0.25 -5.06 16.92
C LEU A 74 1.37 -4.74 15.92
N THR A 75 2.50 -5.45 16.02
CA THR A 75 3.70 -5.27 15.20
C THR A 75 3.95 -6.50 14.32
N PHE A 76 4.69 -6.33 13.20
CA PHE A 76 4.94 -7.37 12.21
C PHE A 76 6.18 -8.22 12.55
N ASP A 77 6.26 -8.77 13.76
CA ASP A 77 7.42 -9.49 14.30
C ASP A 77 7.14 -10.93 14.75
N ASP A 78 5.98 -11.49 14.38
CA ASP A 78 5.53 -12.82 14.81
C ASP A 78 6.11 -13.99 13.98
N GLY A 79 6.97 -13.71 13.00
CA GLY A 79 7.56 -14.71 12.11
C GLY A 79 6.60 -15.28 11.06
N SER A 80 5.52 -14.59 10.75
CA SER A 80 4.63 -14.93 9.64
C SER A 80 5.36 -14.85 8.29
N GLU A 81 4.95 -15.69 7.33
CA GLU A 81 5.54 -15.76 5.99
C GLU A 81 5.22 -14.50 5.17
N ASP A 82 3.97 -14.06 5.21
CA ASP A 82 3.44 -12.91 4.48
C ASP A 82 2.37 -12.16 5.29
N ILE A 83 1.97 -10.99 4.82
CA ILE A 83 0.95 -10.16 5.46
C ILE A 83 -0.41 -10.87 5.55
N HIS A 84 -0.74 -11.68 4.58
CA HIS A 84 -2.01 -12.38 4.54
C HIS A 84 -2.09 -13.45 5.62
N SER A 85 -1.00 -14.23 5.80
CA SER A 85 -0.88 -15.23 6.88
C SER A 85 -0.88 -14.55 8.24
N PHE A 86 -0.25 -13.38 8.35
CA PHE A 86 -0.26 -12.55 9.55
C PHE A 86 -1.69 -12.15 9.93
N VAL A 87 -2.42 -11.52 9.01
CA VAL A 87 -3.81 -11.07 9.25
C VAL A 87 -4.73 -12.26 9.57
N GLU A 88 -4.62 -13.36 8.80
CA GLU A 88 -5.45 -14.55 9.00
C GLU A 88 -5.17 -15.21 10.38
N ALA A 89 -3.91 -15.33 10.79
CA ALA A 89 -3.54 -15.90 12.07
C ALA A 89 -4.11 -15.10 13.25
N HIS A 90 -3.94 -13.77 13.23
CA HIS A 90 -4.48 -12.89 14.27
C HIS A 90 -6.02 -12.84 14.24
N LEU A 91 -6.65 -12.97 13.08
CA LEU A 91 -8.09 -13.08 12.98
C LEU A 91 -8.59 -14.37 13.65
N ILE A 92 -7.97 -15.52 13.34
CA ILE A 92 -8.33 -16.81 13.94
C ILE A 92 -8.15 -16.76 15.46
N GLU A 93 -7.08 -16.17 15.96
CA GLU A 93 -6.83 -16.00 17.39
C GLU A 93 -7.96 -15.20 18.06
N ARG A 94 -8.48 -14.17 17.43
CA ARG A 94 -9.54 -13.29 17.97
C ARG A 94 -10.93 -13.89 17.95
N ILE A 95 -11.31 -14.55 16.83
CA ILE A 95 -12.69 -14.97 16.59
C ILE A 95 -12.86 -16.47 16.37
N GLY A 96 -11.77 -17.26 16.45
CA GLY A 96 -11.81 -18.72 16.37
C GLY A 96 -12.24 -19.26 15.01
N GLU A 97 -13.17 -20.22 14.98
CA GLU A 97 -13.57 -20.97 13.78
C GLU A 97 -14.14 -20.09 12.66
N ALA A 98 -14.80 -18.97 12.98
CA ALA A 98 -15.30 -18.05 11.98
C ALA A 98 -14.15 -17.42 11.16
N GLY A 99 -13.00 -17.16 11.80
CA GLY A 99 -11.82 -16.59 11.13
C GLY A 99 -11.24 -17.48 10.05
N LYS A 100 -11.29 -18.80 10.22
CA LYS A 100 -10.83 -19.79 9.23
C LYS A 100 -11.63 -19.77 7.91
N LYS A 101 -12.80 -19.17 7.91
CA LYS A 101 -13.67 -19.08 6.74
C LYS A 101 -13.31 -17.89 5.82
N LEU A 102 -12.43 -16.98 6.26
CA LEU A 102 -12.01 -15.80 5.49
C LEU A 102 -11.49 -16.18 4.09
N HIS A 103 -10.69 -17.25 3.99
CA HIS A 103 -10.03 -17.66 2.74
C HIS A 103 -10.92 -18.52 1.82
N THR A 104 -12.21 -18.70 2.14
CA THR A 104 -13.14 -19.54 1.36
C THR A 104 -13.24 -19.03 -0.09
N GLY A 105 -12.99 -19.94 -1.05
CA GLY A 105 -13.10 -19.62 -2.49
C GLY A 105 -12.09 -18.59 -3.01
N ARG A 106 -11.00 -18.35 -2.31
CA ARG A 106 -9.96 -17.37 -2.66
C ARG A 106 -8.62 -18.05 -2.84
N SER A 107 -7.81 -17.58 -3.78
CA SER A 107 -6.41 -17.92 -3.92
C SER A 107 -5.52 -16.81 -3.38
N ARG A 108 -4.34 -17.17 -2.86
CA ARG A 108 -3.31 -16.18 -2.50
C ARG A 108 -2.95 -15.29 -3.71
N ASN A 109 -2.97 -15.85 -4.91
CA ASN A 109 -2.61 -15.12 -6.13
C ASN A 109 -3.59 -13.97 -6.46
N ASP A 110 -4.90 -14.20 -6.35
CA ASP A 110 -5.89 -13.13 -6.59
C ASP A 110 -5.90 -12.11 -5.47
N GLN A 111 -5.62 -12.53 -4.23
CA GLN A 111 -5.49 -11.66 -3.06
C GLN A 111 -4.33 -10.68 -3.23
N VAL A 112 -3.13 -11.18 -3.48
CA VAL A 112 -1.93 -10.34 -3.71
C VAL A 112 -2.13 -9.38 -4.89
N ALA A 113 -2.71 -9.86 -6.00
CA ALA A 113 -2.95 -9.02 -7.17
C ALA A 113 -3.94 -7.88 -6.88
N LEU A 114 -4.98 -8.13 -6.07
CA LEU A 114 -5.91 -7.11 -5.63
C LEU A 114 -5.23 -6.09 -4.73
N ASP A 115 -4.49 -6.56 -3.73
CA ASP A 115 -3.84 -5.70 -2.73
C ASP A 115 -2.80 -4.79 -3.36
N MET A 116 -1.98 -5.32 -4.28
CA MET A 116 -1.03 -4.51 -5.05
C MET A 116 -1.72 -3.44 -5.90
N LYS A 117 -2.87 -3.75 -6.51
CA LYS A 117 -3.64 -2.76 -7.26
C LYS A 117 -4.22 -1.67 -6.36
N LEU A 118 -4.77 -2.05 -5.21
CA LEU A 118 -5.31 -1.11 -4.23
C LEU A 118 -4.19 -0.22 -3.67
N TYR A 119 -3.07 -0.83 -3.28
CA TYR A 119 -1.90 -0.12 -2.76
C TYR A 119 -1.35 0.88 -3.79
N THR A 120 -1.14 0.42 -5.05
CA THR A 120 -0.65 1.30 -6.12
C THR A 120 -1.57 2.50 -6.35
N ARG A 121 -2.89 2.31 -6.29
CA ARG A 121 -3.85 3.42 -6.43
C ARG A 121 -3.76 4.42 -5.29
N ASP A 122 -3.69 3.93 -4.06
CA ASP A 122 -3.57 4.78 -2.87
C ASP A 122 -2.24 5.58 -2.92
N GLU A 123 -1.12 4.97 -3.35
CA GLU A 123 0.18 5.63 -3.54
C GLU A 123 0.19 6.66 -4.69
N ILE A 124 -0.55 6.40 -5.77
CA ILE A 124 -0.74 7.36 -6.86
C ILE A 124 -1.48 8.60 -6.34
N ASP A 125 -2.57 8.42 -5.60
CA ASP A 125 -3.35 9.53 -5.06
C ASP A 125 -2.51 10.38 -4.09
N GLU A 126 -1.70 9.75 -3.23
CA GLU A 126 -0.77 10.44 -2.34
C GLU A 126 0.30 11.21 -3.11
N THR A 127 0.94 10.56 -4.09
CA THR A 127 1.98 11.16 -4.94
C THR A 127 1.43 12.36 -5.71
N ASP A 128 0.22 12.28 -6.28
CA ASP A 128 -0.43 13.41 -6.96
C ASP A 128 -0.67 14.58 -6.01
N GLY A 129 -1.08 14.30 -4.78
CA GLY A 129 -1.23 15.31 -3.74
C GLY A 129 0.08 16.03 -3.41
N LEU A 130 1.17 15.29 -3.24
CA LEU A 130 2.51 15.84 -3.01
C LEU A 130 3.02 16.68 -4.20
N LEU A 131 2.83 16.19 -5.42
CA LEU A 131 3.19 16.93 -6.63
C LEU A 131 2.39 18.23 -6.76
N LYS A 132 1.11 18.23 -6.40
CA LYS A 132 0.29 19.43 -6.38
C LYS A 132 0.87 20.47 -5.42
N THR A 133 1.22 20.08 -4.22
CA THR A 133 1.86 20.96 -3.23
C THR A 133 3.17 21.53 -3.76
N LEU A 134 4.02 20.69 -4.36
CA LEU A 134 5.27 21.15 -4.97
C LEU A 134 5.04 22.16 -6.10
N LEU A 135 4.03 21.97 -6.94
CA LEU A 135 3.70 22.88 -8.02
C LEU A 135 3.20 24.25 -7.48
N GLU A 136 2.43 24.26 -6.38
CA GLU A 136 1.98 25.47 -5.71
C GLU A 136 3.16 26.28 -5.15
N GLU A 137 4.15 25.61 -4.55
CA GLU A 137 5.39 26.23 -4.06
C GLU A 137 6.24 26.78 -5.22
N LEU A 138 6.43 26.01 -6.29
CA LEU A 138 7.15 26.47 -7.49
C LEU A 138 6.48 27.72 -8.08
N LEU A 139 5.15 27.74 -8.16
CA LEU A 139 4.39 28.88 -8.66
C LEU A 139 4.58 30.13 -7.77
N THR A 140 4.64 29.94 -6.46
CA THR A 140 4.90 31.01 -5.50
C THR A 140 6.29 31.60 -5.69
N ILE A 141 7.32 30.76 -5.84
CA ILE A 141 8.69 31.19 -6.14
C ILE A 141 8.75 31.93 -7.49
N MET A 142 8.09 31.42 -8.52
CA MET A 142 8.06 32.02 -9.85
C MET A 142 7.44 33.42 -9.80
N LYS A 143 6.31 33.61 -9.13
CA LYS A 143 5.62 34.90 -8.99
C LYS A 143 6.49 35.94 -8.27
N ALA A 144 7.26 35.50 -7.27
CA ALA A 144 8.15 36.39 -6.50
C ALA A 144 9.44 36.77 -7.26
N ASN A 145 9.76 36.10 -8.36
CA ASN A 145 11.04 36.23 -9.06
C ASN A 145 10.92 36.44 -10.58
N LEU A 146 9.87 37.15 -10.99
CA LEU A 146 9.65 37.44 -12.42
C LEU A 146 10.78 38.27 -13.04
N ASP A 147 11.35 39.21 -12.26
CA ASP A 147 12.40 40.13 -12.66
C ASP A 147 13.79 39.78 -12.08
N THR A 148 13.95 38.61 -11.45
CA THR A 148 15.21 38.15 -10.91
C THR A 148 16.04 37.52 -12.03
N PHE A 149 17.01 38.24 -12.57
CA PHE A 149 17.88 37.78 -13.68
C PHE A 149 18.96 36.83 -13.16
N MET A 150 19.23 35.78 -13.94
CA MET A 150 20.32 34.84 -13.72
C MET A 150 20.92 34.38 -15.06
N PRO A 151 22.15 33.86 -15.08
CA PRO A 151 22.73 33.28 -16.29
C PRO A 151 22.10 31.93 -16.60
N GLY A 152 21.63 31.74 -17.84
CA GLY A 152 21.39 30.44 -18.41
C GLY A 152 22.71 29.85 -18.90
N PHE A 153 22.89 28.53 -18.77
CA PHE A 153 24.13 27.83 -19.11
C PHE A 153 23.90 26.86 -20.27
N THR A 154 24.92 26.77 -21.17
CA THR A 154 25.09 25.69 -22.13
C THR A 154 26.55 25.24 -22.09
N HIS A 155 26.77 23.91 -22.16
CA HIS A 155 28.13 23.34 -22.13
C HIS A 155 28.97 23.84 -20.93
N LEU A 156 28.36 23.99 -19.76
CA LEU A 156 28.96 24.54 -18.54
C LEU A 156 29.46 25.99 -18.66
N GLN A 157 29.03 26.72 -19.67
CA GLN A 157 29.37 28.13 -19.90
C GLN A 157 28.11 29.02 -19.82
N LYS A 158 28.32 30.27 -19.38
CA LYS A 158 27.26 31.29 -19.42
C LYS A 158 26.85 31.56 -20.87
N ALA A 159 25.57 31.46 -21.15
CA ALA A 159 25.02 31.64 -22.48
C ALA A 159 24.12 32.89 -22.57
N GLN A 160 22.87 32.78 -22.14
CA GLN A 160 21.90 33.90 -22.22
C GLN A 160 21.42 34.29 -20.82
N PRO A 161 20.94 35.55 -20.64
CA PRO A 161 20.19 35.89 -19.43
C PRO A 161 18.83 35.21 -19.46
N ILE A 162 18.42 34.68 -18.30
CA ILE A 162 17.07 34.15 -18.04
C ILE A 162 16.56 34.72 -16.74
N THR A 163 15.29 34.59 -16.42
CA THR A 163 14.77 34.88 -15.09
C THR A 163 14.71 33.60 -14.25
N LEU A 164 14.78 33.75 -12.93
CA LEU A 164 14.61 32.63 -12.00
C LEU A 164 13.22 32.00 -12.16
N ALA A 165 12.19 32.83 -12.42
CA ALA A 165 10.85 32.35 -12.74
C ALA A 165 10.84 31.45 -13.98
N HIS A 166 11.55 31.82 -15.04
CA HIS A 166 11.65 30.99 -16.26
C HIS A 166 12.35 29.66 -15.97
N HIS A 167 13.41 29.68 -15.15
CA HIS A 167 14.11 28.46 -14.75
C HIS A 167 13.19 27.49 -14.01
N PHE A 168 12.48 27.95 -12.99
CA PHE A 168 11.53 27.09 -12.25
C PHE A 168 10.29 26.73 -13.07
N GLY A 169 9.91 27.53 -14.05
CA GLY A 169 8.84 27.22 -14.99
C GLY A 169 9.07 25.93 -15.77
N ALA A 170 10.33 25.61 -16.11
CA ALA A 170 10.67 24.35 -16.76
C ALA A 170 10.35 23.14 -15.84
N TYR A 171 10.69 23.21 -14.57
CA TYR A 171 10.37 22.16 -13.58
C TYR A 171 8.86 22.06 -13.33
N PHE A 172 8.18 23.22 -13.23
CA PHE A 172 6.72 23.24 -13.10
C PHE A 172 6.05 22.47 -14.24
N GLU A 173 6.45 22.70 -15.48
CA GLU A 173 5.89 22.00 -16.65
C GLU A 173 6.27 20.50 -16.69
N MET A 174 7.43 20.11 -16.18
CA MET A 174 7.80 18.68 -16.05
C MET A 174 6.87 17.97 -15.06
N PHE A 175 6.73 18.48 -13.85
CA PHE A 175 5.88 17.87 -12.82
C PHE A 175 4.38 17.94 -13.16
N ARG A 176 3.94 18.99 -13.87
CA ARG A 176 2.56 19.07 -14.39
C ARG A 176 2.26 17.92 -15.36
N ARG A 177 3.20 17.57 -16.22
CA ARG A 177 3.06 16.41 -17.13
C ARG A 177 3.11 15.07 -16.36
N ASP A 178 3.91 14.98 -15.30
CA ASP A 178 3.96 13.77 -14.47
C ASP A 178 2.61 13.52 -13.78
N ARG A 179 1.96 14.56 -13.24
CA ARG A 179 0.59 14.45 -12.71
C ARG A 179 -0.42 13.98 -13.77
N SER A 180 -0.30 14.45 -15.01
CA SER A 180 -1.17 13.98 -16.10
C SER A 180 -0.98 12.48 -16.37
N ARG A 181 0.25 11.97 -16.29
CA ARG A 181 0.54 10.53 -16.45
C ARG A 181 0.04 9.68 -15.30
N LEU A 182 0.05 10.22 -14.08
CA LEU A 182 -0.51 9.52 -12.91
C LEU A 182 -2.04 9.41 -12.98
N ALA A 183 -2.71 10.33 -13.67
CA ALA A 183 -4.16 10.32 -13.83
C ALA A 183 -4.66 9.32 -14.90
N ASP A 184 -3.80 8.90 -15.85
CA ASP A 184 -4.10 7.93 -16.93
C ASP A 184 -4.15 6.48 -16.38
#